data_83e0845507fc31546377b8e51fce11c7
#
_entry.id   83e0845507fc31546377b8e51fce11c7
#
_cell.length_a   1.000
_cell.length_b   1.000
_cell.length_c   1.000
_cell.angle_alpha   90.00
_cell.angle_beta   90.00
_cell.angle_gamma   90.00
#
_symmetry.space_group_name_H-M   'P 1'
#
loop_
_entity.id
_entity.type
_entity.pdbx_description
1 polymer ?
#
loop_
_entity_poly.entity_id
_entity_poly.type
_entity_poly.pdbx_seq_one_letter_code
_entity_poly.pdbx_strand_id
1 'polypeptide(L)'
;MRNSVLGGLPEGEARLDVETASAVPSGPAIVLGLPTGGEQPNKRRYPIAVLGEGYRGVLTSDSTRIPGLVSIVDVAPTALGEDGALGSSADDDPLGTLEDLDERIEANRDAKTVVLLLSLALIVAVATFFPAGVLPAFAGVLLANLALGAIAPIEAWIDALVLVCTVAAALLLARAGPVVHGLLMAGVLAAYLVAMAVDERWVALSPLGPTQNSRFYGLSNLLATLLLVPPLAGAVLLWCRFGIWAFTGVASLSLVTVGGSSFGADGGGAIVLLVAFLVLAALELGFDRRLAIGGAAIAVVLAVALAVGGSSHVTDALEDGPVGLAEDLG
;
A
#
# COMPACT_ATOMS: atom_id res chain seq x y z
N MET A 1 -17.77 16.30 -17.26
CA MET A 1 -17.44 16.16 -15.84
C MET A 1 -18.64 16.20 -14.91
N ARG A 2 -19.66 17.03 -15.15
CA ARG A 2 -20.89 16.97 -14.32
C ARG A 2 -21.49 15.56 -14.21
N ASN A 3 -21.47 14.80 -15.29
CA ASN A 3 -22.08 13.47 -15.34
C ASN A 3 -21.24 12.35 -14.68
N SER A 4 -19.93 12.51 -14.50
CA SER A 4 -19.10 11.48 -13.87
C SER A 4 -19.12 11.54 -12.34
N VAL A 5 -19.40 12.69 -11.76
CA VAL A 5 -19.57 12.85 -10.31
C VAL A 5 -21.00 12.50 -9.87
N LEU A 6 -21.97 12.69 -10.77
CA LEU A 6 -23.40 12.47 -10.47
C LEU A 6 -23.95 11.17 -11.07
N GLY A 7 -23.21 10.52 -11.96
CA GLY A 7 -23.66 9.30 -12.67
C GLY A 7 -23.78 8.04 -11.81
N GLY A 8 -23.32 8.09 -10.54
CA GLY A 8 -23.43 7.00 -9.56
C GLY A 8 -24.38 7.30 -8.41
N LEU A 9 -25.10 8.40 -8.43
CA LEU A 9 -26.09 8.67 -7.39
C LEU A 9 -27.29 7.74 -7.57
N PRO A 10 -27.70 7.01 -6.53
CA PRO A 10 -28.89 6.18 -6.59
C PRO A 10 -30.09 7.05 -6.97
N GLU A 11 -30.99 6.51 -7.80
CA GLU A 11 -32.30 7.08 -8.06
C GLU A 11 -33.14 7.04 -6.78
N GLY A 12 -32.95 8.00 -5.90
CA GLY A 12 -33.60 8.09 -4.60
C GLY A 12 -33.97 9.51 -4.24
N GLU A 13 -34.72 9.69 -3.18
CA GLU A 13 -35.36 10.95 -2.76
C GLU A 13 -34.37 12.05 -2.31
N ALA A 14 -33.09 11.79 -2.16
CA ALA A 14 -32.07 12.76 -1.80
C ALA A 14 -31.58 13.54 -3.02
N ARG A 15 -31.86 14.84 -3.05
CA ARG A 15 -31.44 15.76 -4.10
C ARG A 15 -30.21 16.54 -3.64
N LEU A 16 -29.09 16.37 -4.35
CA LEU A 16 -27.89 17.19 -4.16
C LEU A 16 -27.96 18.37 -5.12
N ASP A 17 -27.99 19.59 -4.59
CA ASP A 17 -27.83 20.80 -5.38
C ASP A 17 -26.33 21.13 -5.50
N VAL A 18 -25.83 21.11 -6.74
CA VAL A 18 -24.42 21.44 -7.04
C VAL A 18 -24.39 22.82 -7.73
N GLU A 19 -23.80 23.79 -7.06
CA GLU A 19 -23.67 25.16 -7.54
C GLU A 19 -22.19 25.57 -7.65
N THR A 20 -21.90 26.50 -8.56
CA THR A 20 -20.62 27.19 -8.59
C THR A 20 -20.68 28.35 -7.60
N ALA A 21 -19.97 28.22 -6.48
CA ALA A 21 -19.96 29.28 -5.47
C ALA A 21 -18.87 30.30 -5.74
N SER A 22 -19.21 31.57 -5.64
CA SER A 22 -18.27 32.71 -5.65
C SER A 22 -17.88 33.17 -4.24
N ALA A 23 -18.54 32.64 -3.21
CA ALA A 23 -18.28 32.93 -1.81
C ALA A 23 -18.50 31.66 -0.96
N VAL A 24 -17.91 31.63 0.22
CA VAL A 24 -18.11 30.52 1.17
C VAL A 24 -19.57 30.49 1.62
N PRO A 25 -20.27 29.35 1.53
CA PRO A 25 -21.63 29.21 2.00
C PRO A 25 -21.78 29.49 3.51
N SER A 26 -22.92 30.02 3.93
CA SER A 26 -23.20 30.29 5.34
C SER A 26 -23.82 29.11 6.12
N GLY A 27 -24.12 27.99 5.45
CA GLY A 27 -24.71 26.78 6.00
C GLY A 27 -23.85 25.54 5.79
N PRO A 28 -24.34 24.34 6.16
CA PRO A 28 -23.64 23.08 5.89
C PRO A 28 -23.37 22.93 4.39
N ALA A 29 -22.12 22.69 4.02
CA ALA A 29 -21.72 22.58 2.62
C ALA A 29 -20.41 21.80 2.46
N ILE A 30 -20.24 21.18 1.30
CA ILE A 30 -18.97 20.63 0.85
C ILE A 30 -18.44 21.52 -0.26
N VAL A 31 -17.28 22.11 -0.05
CA VAL A 31 -16.63 23.00 -1.01
C VAL A 31 -15.46 22.26 -1.67
N LEU A 32 -15.52 22.13 -3.00
CA LEU A 32 -14.51 21.46 -3.80
C LEU A 32 -13.84 22.46 -4.74
N GLY A 33 -12.53 22.58 -4.67
CA GLY A 33 -11.75 23.27 -5.67
C GLY A 33 -11.50 22.35 -6.86
N LEU A 34 -12.25 22.52 -7.94
CA LEU A 34 -12.08 21.72 -9.16
C LEU A 34 -11.29 22.48 -10.22
N PRO A 35 -10.51 21.79 -11.08
CA PRO A 35 -9.81 22.44 -12.19
C PRO A 35 -10.81 23.01 -13.20
N THR A 36 -10.38 24.06 -13.89
CA THR A 36 -11.10 24.59 -15.04
C THR A 36 -11.22 23.52 -16.13
N GLY A 37 -12.40 23.41 -16.74
CA GLY A 37 -12.69 22.40 -17.75
C GLY A 37 -11.72 22.48 -18.93
N GLY A 38 -11.13 21.32 -19.31
CA GLY A 38 -10.21 21.18 -20.44
C GLY A 38 -8.73 21.10 -20.05
N GLU A 39 -8.36 21.39 -18.82
CA GLU A 39 -6.96 21.30 -18.39
C GLU A 39 -6.69 20.06 -17.56
N GLN A 40 -5.77 19.25 -18.09
CA GLN A 40 -4.96 18.23 -17.43
C GLN A 40 -5.63 16.93 -16.90
N PRO A 41 -4.96 15.80 -17.06
CA PRO A 41 -5.42 14.54 -16.47
C PRO A 41 -5.41 14.62 -14.94
N ASN A 42 -6.32 13.90 -14.34
CA ASN A 42 -6.69 13.77 -12.94
C ASN A 42 -5.55 13.31 -12.00
N LYS A 43 -4.38 13.94 -12.07
CA LYS A 43 -3.18 13.58 -11.29
C LYS A 43 -2.86 14.55 -10.16
N ARG A 44 -3.69 15.57 -9.97
CA ARG A 44 -3.48 16.58 -8.93
C ARG A 44 -4.47 16.41 -7.80
N ARG A 45 -4.03 16.74 -6.61
CA ARG A 45 -4.90 16.91 -5.46
C ARG A 45 -5.61 18.25 -5.57
N TYR A 46 -6.84 18.28 -5.12
CA TYR A 46 -7.68 19.48 -5.14
C TYR A 46 -8.16 19.74 -3.72
N PRO A 47 -8.21 21.01 -3.29
CA PRO A 47 -8.68 21.33 -1.96
C PRO A 47 -10.16 20.99 -1.81
N ILE A 48 -10.48 20.45 -0.64
CA ILE A 48 -11.84 20.18 -0.19
C ILE A 48 -12.00 20.69 1.23
N ALA A 49 -13.16 21.30 1.50
CA ALA A 49 -13.56 21.67 2.85
C ALA A 49 -15.00 21.25 3.10
N VAL A 50 -15.26 20.71 4.30
CA VAL A 50 -16.62 20.40 4.75
C VAL A 50 -16.97 21.39 5.86
N LEU A 51 -18.06 22.11 5.65
CA LEU A 51 -18.63 23.08 6.58
C LEU A 51 -19.86 22.44 7.22
N GLY A 52 -19.87 22.30 8.53
CA GLY A 52 -21.00 21.71 9.25
C GLY A 52 -20.65 21.31 10.68
N GLU A 53 -21.67 20.98 11.46
CA GLU A 53 -21.48 20.46 12.82
C GLU A 53 -20.73 19.11 12.77
N GLY A 54 -19.79 18.92 13.68
CA GLY A 54 -18.99 17.68 13.78
C GLY A 54 -17.68 17.69 13.00
N TYR A 55 -17.45 18.62 12.07
CA TYR A 55 -16.19 18.73 11.32
C TYR A 55 -15.24 19.73 11.94
N ARG A 56 -14.03 19.27 12.34
CA ARG A 56 -12.97 20.13 12.91
C ARG A 56 -11.60 19.57 12.57
N GLY A 57 -10.65 20.45 12.20
CA GLY A 57 -9.27 20.07 11.88
C GLY A 57 -9.16 19.50 10.47
N VAL A 58 -8.48 18.37 10.32
CA VAL A 58 -8.26 17.73 9.02
C VAL A 58 -9.31 16.67 8.73
N LEU A 59 -9.72 16.56 7.46
CA LEU A 59 -10.65 15.52 7.03
C LEU A 59 -9.97 14.15 7.06
N THR A 60 -10.77 13.13 7.36
CA THR A 60 -10.37 11.72 7.35
C THR A 60 -11.31 10.92 6.46
N SER A 61 -10.81 9.83 5.90
CA SER A 61 -11.57 8.93 5.02
C SER A 61 -11.02 7.52 5.14
N ASP A 62 -11.92 6.54 5.21
CA ASP A 62 -11.55 5.12 5.21
C ASP A 62 -10.97 4.69 3.86
N SER A 63 -11.33 5.40 2.77
CA SER A 63 -10.81 5.15 1.42
C SER A 63 -9.34 5.53 1.23
N THR A 64 -8.78 6.41 2.08
CA THR A 64 -7.38 6.84 1.98
C THR A 64 -6.58 6.50 3.22
N ARG A 65 -7.21 6.48 4.40
CA ARG A 65 -6.63 6.23 5.72
C ARG A 65 -5.51 7.19 6.13
N ILE A 66 -5.32 8.27 5.37
CA ILE A 66 -4.34 9.31 5.66
C ILE A 66 -5.09 10.58 6.04
N PRO A 67 -5.01 11.04 7.30
CA PRO A 67 -5.60 12.33 7.68
C PRO A 67 -5.14 13.46 6.77
N GLY A 68 -6.06 14.30 6.32
CA GLY A 68 -5.79 15.38 5.38
C GLY A 68 -5.89 14.96 3.90
N LEU A 69 -6.00 13.68 3.60
CA LEU A 69 -6.17 13.18 2.24
C LEU A 69 -7.46 12.37 2.13
N VAL A 70 -8.35 12.77 1.24
CA VAL A 70 -9.65 12.13 1.06
C VAL A 70 -9.91 11.80 -0.41
N SER A 71 -10.79 10.82 -0.65
CA SER A 71 -11.17 10.41 -2.00
C SER A 71 -12.42 11.14 -2.47
N ILE A 72 -12.50 11.41 -3.77
CA ILE A 72 -13.70 11.99 -4.37
C ILE A 72 -14.93 11.08 -4.25
N VAL A 73 -14.71 9.76 -4.12
CA VAL A 73 -15.79 8.78 -3.95
C VAL A 73 -16.53 8.91 -2.62
N ASP A 74 -15.88 9.49 -1.60
CA ASP A 74 -16.45 9.68 -0.27
C ASP A 74 -17.32 10.95 -0.16
N VAL A 75 -17.30 11.80 -1.20
CA VAL A 75 -18.03 13.09 -1.18
C VAL A 75 -19.54 12.88 -1.28
N ALA A 76 -19.99 11.99 -2.17
CA ALA A 76 -21.43 11.75 -2.34
C ALA A 76 -22.06 11.09 -1.10
N PRO A 77 -21.47 10.01 -0.53
CA PRO A 77 -21.93 9.43 0.75
C PRO A 77 -21.99 10.47 1.87
N THR A 78 -20.97 11.33 2.00
CA THR A 78 -20.96 12.40 2.99
C THR A 78 -22.13 13.39 2.81
N ALA A 79 -22.39 13.79 1.58
CA ALA A 79 -23.45 14.74 1.27
C ALA A 79 -24.86 14.13 1.49
N LEU A 80 -24.98 12.80 1.38
CA LEU A 80 -26.22 12.05 1.64
C LEU A 80 -26.39 11.67 3.12
N GLY A 81 -25.38 11.88 3.95
CA GLY A 81 -25.41 11.50 5.36
C GLY A 81 -25.32 9.99 5.58
N GLU A 82 -24.67 9.27 4.65
CA GLU A 82 -24.45 7.82 4.72
C GLU A 82 -23.26 7.47 5.62
N ASP A 83 -23.32 6.28 6.22
CA ASP A 83 -22.22 5.75 7.04
C ASP A 83 -20.96 5.50 6.17
N GLY A 84 -19.78 5.67 6.74
CA GLY A 84 -18.50 5.49 6.03
C GLY A 84 -18.06 6.70 5.19
N ALA A 85 -18.78 7.80 5.32
CA ALA A 85 -18.45 9.08 4.71
C ALA A 85 -17.18 9.72 5.32
N LEU A 86 -16.92 10.96 4.92
CA LEU A 86 -15.81 11.75 5.45
C LEU A 86 -15.99 11.98 6.96
N GLY A 87 -14.93 11.71 7.72
CA GLY A 87 -14.80 12.12 9.11
C GLY A 87 -13.90 13.34 9.24
N SER A 88 -13.62 13.71 10.49
CA SER A 88 -12.59 14.72 10.79
C SER A 88 -11.80 14.36 12.04
N SER A 89 -10.54 14.73 12.06
CA SER A 89 -9.66 14.63 13.21
C SER A 89 -9.28 16.02 13.68
N ALA A 90 -9.36 16.25 14.99
CA ALA A 90 -8.94 17.52 15.56
C ALA A 90 -7.44 17.75 15.31
N ASP A 91 -7.13 18.93 14.84
CA ASP A 91 -5.78 19.37 14.52
C ASP A 91 -5.66 20.83 14.92
N ASP A 92 -4.57 21.19 15.59
CA ASP A 92 -4.35 22.56 16.07
C ASP A 92 -3.84 23.49 14.96
N ASP A 93 -3.20 22.91 13.91
CA ASP A 93 -2.75 23.63 12.71
C ASP A 93 -3.10 22.83 11.45
N PRO A 94 -4.37 22.74 11.07
CA PRO A 94 -4.80 21.93 9.94
C PRO A 94 -4.23 22.39 8.59
N LEU A 95 -3.92 23.68 8.43
CA LEU A 95 -3.32 24.19 7.20
C LEU A 95 -1.85 23.78 7.11
N GLY A 96 -1.08 23.91 8.17
CA GLY A 96 0.30 23.43 8.21
C GLY A 96 0.39 21.92 7.97
N THR A 97 -0.49 21.13 8.60
CA THR A 97 -0.56 19.68 8.36
C THR A 97 -0.84 19.34 6.89
N LEU A 98 -1.73 20.09 6.21
CA LEU A 98 -2.04 19.86 4.79
C LEU A 98 -0.90 20.31 3.88
N GLU A 99 -0.22 21.42 4.18
CA GLU A 99 0.94 21.91 3.44
C GLU A 99 2.11 20.91 3.55
N ASP A 100 2.44 20.44 4.74
CA ASP A 100 3.47 19.42 4.97
C ASP A 100 3.15 18.10 4.23
N LEU A 101 1.89 17.67 4.23
CA LEU A 101 1.46 16.48 3.53
C LEU A 101 1.60 16.64 2.02
N ASP A 102 1.20 17.80 1.47
CA ASP A 102 1.31 18.08 0.04
C ASP A 102 2.76 18.14 -0.42
N GLU A 103 3.62 18.86 0.32
CA GLU A 103 5.06 18.96 0.07
C GLU A 103 5.73 17.57 0.09
N ARG A 104 5.40 16.73 1.08
CA ARG A 104 5.90 15.37 1.18
C ARG A 104 5.49 14.50 0.00
N ILE A 105 4.24 14.59 -0.46
CA ILE A 105 3.77 13.81 -1.60
C ILE A 105 4.45 14.27 -2.90
N GLU A 106 4.67 15.57 -3.08
CA GLU A 106 5.41 16.10 -4.25
C GLU A 106 6.88 15.67 -4.22
N ALA A 107 7.56 15.81 -3.08
CA ALA A 107 8.94 15.36 -2.92
C ALA A 107 9.12 13.87 -3.24
N ASN A 108 8.22 13.02 -2.76
CA ASN A 108 8.25 11.58 -3.09
C ASN A 108 8.00 11.29 -4.58
N ARG A 109 7.19 12.12 -5.25
CA ARG A 109 6.97 12.00 -6.70
C ARG A 109 8.26 12.22 -7.47
N ASP A 110 9.01 13.23 -7.10
CA ASP A 110 10.27 13.58 -7.75
C ASP A 110 11.37 12.57 -7.39
N ALA A 111 11.41 12.13 -6.13
CA ALA A 111 12.38 11.15 -5.65
C ALA A 111 12.17 9.75 -6.24
N LYS A 112 10.95 9.34 -6.55
CA LYS A 112 10.60 7.97 -6.99
C LYS A 112 11.50 7.44 -8.10
N THR A 113 11.69 8.21 -9.16
CA THR A 113 12.48 7.77 -10.31
C THR A 113 13.96 7.64 -9.94
N VAL A 114 14.49 8.58 -9.16
CA VAL A 114 15.89 8.58 -8.69
C VAL A 114 16.12 7.37 -7.78
N VAL A 115 15.26 7.17 -6.79
CA VAL A 115 15.34 6.03 -5.85
C VAL A 115 15.27 4.70 -6.60
N LEU A 116 14.37 4.56 -7.58
CA LEU A 116 14.22 3.33 -8.36
C LEU A 116 15.47 3.06 -9.20
N LEU A 117 15.97 4.05 -9.94
CA LEU A 117 17.15 3.89 -10.80
C LEU A 117 18.42 3.63 -9.99
N LEU A 118 18.59 4.33 -8.88
CA LEU A 118 19.73 4.12 -7.99
C LEU A 118 19.68 2.75 -7.31
N SER A 119 18.49 2.30 -6.88
CA SER A 119 18.28 0.95 -6.35
C SER A 119 18.66 -0.12 -7.37
N LEU A 120 18.19 0.03 -8.61
CA LEU A 120 18.54 -0.89 -9.68
C LEU A 120 20.05 -0.90 -9.96
N ALA A 121 20.68 0.27 -10.04
CA ALA A 121 22.12 0.39 -10.25
C ALA A 121 22.93 -0.27 -9.12
N LEU A 122 22.53 -0.07 -7.86
CA LEU A 122 23.16 -0.70 -6.71
C LEU A 122 23.02 -2.22 -6.74
N ILE A 123 21.82 -2.74 -7.03
CA ILE A 123 21.60 -4.20 -7.12
C ILE A 123 22.43 -4.80 -8.26
N VAL A 124 22.46 -4.16 -9.44
CA VAL A 124 23.26 -4.61 -10.59
C VAL A 124 24.75 -4.57 -10.27
N ALA A 125 25.24 -3.50 -9.64
CA ALA A 125 26.64 -3.41 -9.21
C ALA A 125 27.00 -4.52 -8.21
N VAL A 126 26.16 -4.74 -7.20
CA VAL A 126 26.35 -5.81 -6.22
C VAL A 126 26.30 -7.18 -6.90
N ALA A 127 25.37 -7.42 -7.82
CA ALA A 127 25.26 -8.68 -8.54
C ALA A 127 26.50 -8.96 -9.39
N THR A 128 27.10 -7.92 -9.96
CA THR A 128 28.28 -8.03 -10.82
C THR A 128 29.56 -8.25 -10.03
N PHE A 129 29.75 -7.46 -8.97
CA PHE A 129 31.04 -7.44 -8.26
C PHE A 129 31.03 -8.27 -6.96
N PHE A 130 29.86 -8.54 -6.39
CA PHE A 130 29.70 -9.22 -5.13
C PHE A 130 28.40 -10.05 -5.06
N PRO A 131 28.26 -11.12 -5.87
CA PRO A 131 27.00 -11.88 -6.02
C PRO A 131 26.39 -12.38 -4.70
N ALA A 132 27.23 -12.74 -3.71
CA ALA A 132 26.75 -13.15 -2.39
C ALA A 132 25.99 -12.05 -1.63
N GLY A 133 26.14 -10.80 -2.04
CA GLY A 133 25.48 -9.63 -1.46
C GLY A 133 24.12 -9.28 -2.05
N VAL A 134 23.65 -9.97 -3.11
CA VAL A 134 22.44 -9.59 -3.83
C VAL A 134 21.20 -9.58 -2.94
N LEU A 135 20.98 -10.65 -2.16
CA LEU A 135 19.83 -10.72 -1.25
C LEU A 135 19.90 -9.67 -0.12
N PRO A 136 21.02 -9.50 0.59
CA PRO A 136 21.17 -8.40 1.53
C PRO A 136 20.97 -7.02 0.91
N ALA A 137 21.52 -6.76 -0.28
CA ALA A 137 21.34 -5.48 -0.98
C ALA A 137 19.86 -5.23 -1.31
N PHE A 138 19.16 -6.25 -1.78
CA PHE A 138 17.73 -6.17 -2.06
C PHE A 138 16.91 -5.89 -0.79
N ALA A 139 17.22 -6.57 0.33
CA ALA A 139 16.63 -6.25 1.61
C ALA A 139 16.92 -4.80 2.04
N GLY A 140 18.17 -4.36 1.85
CA GLY A 140 18.60 -3.00 2.13
C GLY A 140 17.78 -1.96 1.36
N VAL A 141 17.52 -2.19 0.07
CA VAL A 141 16.67 -1.32 -0.75
C VAL A 141 15.25 -1.22 -0.19
N LEU A 142 14.64 -2.34 0.17
CA LEU A 142 13.28 -2.33 0.73
C LEU A 142 13.22 -1.66 2.10
N LEU A 143 14.19 -1.92 2.97
CA LEU A 143 14.28 -1.26 4.28
C LEU A 143 14.59 0.24 4.14
N ALA A 144 15.40 0.63 3.15
CA ALA A 144 15.63 2.04 2.83
C ALA A 144 14.33 2.73 2.40
N ASN A 145 13.55 2.11 1.50
CA ASN A 145 12.25 2.66 1.11
C ASN A 145 11.32 2.89 2.30
N LEU A 146 11.29 1.93 3.24
CA LEU A 146 10.50 2.06 4.46
C LEU A 146 11.02 3.17 5.38
N ALA A 147 12.35 3.26 5.55
CA ALA A 147 12.98 4.31 6.33
C ALA A 147 12.71 5.70 5.73
N LEU A 148 12.79 5.86 4.41
CA LEU A 148 12.44 7.09 3.70
C LEU A 148 10.98 7.48 3.93
N GLY A 149 10.08 6.50 3.93
CA GLY A 149 8.68 6.72 4.28
C GLY A 149 8.48 7.21 5.71
N ALA A 150 9.29 6.78 6.66
CA ALA A 150 9.22 7.22 8.07
C ALA A 150 9.90 8.58 8.32
N ILE A 151 11.06 8.82 7.70
CA ILE A 151 11.85 10.05 7.87
C ILE A 151 11.24 11.22 7.11
N ALA A 152 10.59 10.92 5.96
CA ALA A 152 9.96 11.91 5.08
C ALA A 152 10.91 13.04 4.63
N PRO A 153 12.06 12.72 4.03
CA PRO A 153 12.98 13.75 3.56
C PRO A 153 12.35 14.53 2.39
N ILE A 154 12.65 15.82 2.33
CA ILE A 154 12.24 16.69 1.23
C ILE A 154 13.33 16.75 0.16
N GLU A 155 14.58 16.46 0.53
CA GLU A 155 15.75 16.64 -0.32
C GLU A 155 16.24 15.30 -0.90
N ALA A 156 16.27 15.16 -2.22
CA ALA A 156 16.63 13.94 -2.95
C ALA A 156 18.04 13.38 -2.61
N TRP A 157 18.98 14.20 -2.15
CA TRP A 157 20.30 13.70 -1.71
C TRP A 157 20.22 12.90 -0.42
N ILE A 158 19.24 13.21 0.45
CA ILE A 158 18.99 12.44 1.68
C ILE A 158 18.44 11.06 1.29
N ASP A 159 17.55 10.99 0.31
CA ASP A 159 17.06 9.70 -0.23
C ASP A 159 18.21 8.82 -0.70
N ALA A 160 19.11 9.39 -1.49
CA ALA A 160 20.29 8.68 -1.98
C ALA A 160 21.21 8.21 -0.84
N LEU A 161 21.45 9.07 0.14
CA LEU A 161 22.28 8.74 1.31
C LEU A 161 21.68 7.62 2.14
N VAL A 162 20.39 7.70 2.48
CA VAL A 162 19.69 6.67 3.25
C VAL A 162 19.73 5.34 2.49
N LEU A 163 19.46 5.34 1.20
CA LEU A 163 19.51 4.16 0.35
C LEU A 163 20.91 3.52 0.36
N VAL A 164 21.94 4.29 0.09
CA VAL A 164 23.33 3.78 0.06
C VAL A 164 23.75 3.26 1.44
N CYS A 165 23.48 3.99 2.52
CA CYS A 165 23.85 3.58 3.87
C CYS A 165 23.11 2.31 4.30
N THR A 166 21.82 2.19 3.98
CA THR A 166 21.03 0.99 4.35
C THR A 166 21.48 -0.23 3.56
N VAL A 167 21.75 -0.07 2.24
CA VAL A 167 22.31 -1.15 1.44
C VAL A 167 23.71 -1.56 1.93
N ALA A 168 24.57 -0.60 2.23
CA ALA A 168 25.91 -0.87 2.79
C ALA A 168 25.83 -1.61 4.11
N ALA A 169 24.93 -1.19 5.02
CA ALA A 169 24.69 -1.89 6.29
C ALA A 169 24.20 -3.34 6.07
N ALA A 170 23.27 -3.54 5.15
CA ALA A 170 22.76 -4.87 4.81
C ALA A 170 23.86 -5.77 4.21
N LEU A 171 24.80 -5.21 3.43
CA LEU A 171 25.92 -5.94 2.85
C LEU A 171 26.90 -6.49 3.89
N LEU A 172 26.91 -5.99 5.12
CA LEU A 172 27.67 -6.59 6.22
C LEU A 172 27.23 -8.05 6.48
N LEU A 173 25.98 -8.37 6.15
CA LEU A 173 25.42 -9.72 6.27
C LEU A 173 25.69 -10.60 5.04
N ALA A 174 26.31 -10.10 3.98
CA ALA A 174 26.51 -10.85 2.73
C ALA A 174 27.29 -12.16 2.87
N ARG A 175 28.15 -12.26 3.87
CA ARG A 175 28.91 -13.49 4.18
C ARG A 175 28.24 -14.36 5.23
N ALA A 176 27.07 -13.97 5.72
CA ALA A 176 26.32 -14.78 6.66
C ALA A 176 25.74 -16.03 5.98
N GLY A 177 25.44 -17.04 6.77
CA GLY A 177 24.86 -18.28 6.25
C GLY A 177 23.39 -18.09 5.77
N PRO A 178 22.85 -19.09 5.05
CA PRO A 178 21.52 -19.03 4.46
C PRO A 178 20.40 -18.74 5.46
N VAL A 179 20.53 -19.22 6.69
CA VAL A 179 19.54 -18.96 7.75
C VAL A 179 19.46 -17.46 8.07
N VAL A 180 20.60 -16.76 8.13
CA VAL A 180 20.62 -15.31 8.41
C VAL A 180 19.98 -14.53 7.24
N HIS A 181 20.27 -14.92 6.00
CA HIS A 181 19.63 -14.34 4.83
C HIS A 181 18.13 -14.61 4.82
N GLY A 182 17.70 -15.82 5.17
CA GLY A 182 16.27 -16.16 5.28
C GLY A 182 15.56 -15.36 6.37
N LEU A 183 16.20 -15.17 7.53
CA LEU A 183 15.67 -14.32 8.60
C LEU A 183 15.63 -12.84 8.20
N LEU A 184 16.63 -12.34 7.46
CA LEU A 184 16.64 -10.99 6.93
C LEU A 184 15.46 -10.77 5.98
N MET A 185 15.20 -11.72 5.07
CA MET A 185 14.06 -11.65 4.14
C MET A 185 12.71 -11.68 4.89
N ALA A 186 12.54 -12.59 5.85
CA ALA A 186 11.34 -12.61 6.69
C ALA A 186 11.20 -11.32 7.53
N GLY A 187 12.32 -10.77 8.00
CA GLY A 187 12.39 -9.52 8.74
C GLY A 187 11.94 -8.31 7.93
N VAL A 188 12.23 -8.26 6.62
CA VAL A 188 11.70 -7.23 5.72
C VAL A 188 10.17 -7.26 5.70
N LEU A 189 9.56 -8.44 5.54
CA LEU A 189 8.09 -8.57 5.55
C LEU A 189 7.49 -8.12 6.88
N ALA A 190 8.11 -8.58 7.99
CA ALA A 190 7.66 -8.19 9.33
C ALA A 190 7.80 -6.66 9.53
N ALA A 191 8.85 -6.03 9.02
CA ALA A 191 9.03 -4.59 9.09
C ALA A 191 7.93 -3.82 8.35
N TYR A 192 7.55 -4.28 7.14
CA TYR A 192 6.44 -3.68 6.40
C TYR A 192 5.09 -3.89 7.12
N LEU A 193 4.84 -5.10 7.64
CA LEU A 193 3.62 -5.37 8.42
C LEU A 193 3.53 -4.47 9.65
N VAL A 194 4.61 -4.37 10.42
CA VAL A 194 4.67 -3.50 11.61
C VAL A 194 4.51 -2.03 11.23
N ALA A 195 5.15 -1.59 10.16
CA ALA A 195 5.02 -0.20 9.68
C ALA A 195 3.57 0.13 9.34
N MET A 196 2.88 -0.72 8.59
CA MET A 196 1.46 -0.52 8.25
C MET A 196 0.55 -0.60 9.50
N ALA A 197 0.91 -1.42 10.50
CA ALA A 197 0.15 -1.52 11.74
C ALA A 197 0.35 -0.30 12.67
N VAL A 198 1.51 0.35 12.63
CA VAL A 198 1.84 1.49 13.49
C VAL A 198 1.42 2.81 12.86
N ASP A 199 1.80 3.03 11.60
CA ASP A 199 1.46 4.21 10.82
C ASP A 199 1.55 3.88 9.32
N GLU A 200 0.40 3.74 8.68
CA GLU A 200 0.30 3.45 7.25
C GLU A 200 1.06 4.46 6.37
N ARG A 201 1.25 5.70 6.83
CA ARG A 201 1.96 6.75 6.12
C ARG A 201 3.41 6.37 5.81
N TRP A 202 4.05 5.54 6.64
CA TRP A 202 5.43 5.10 6.40
C TRP A 202 5.58 4.27 5.11
N VAL A 203 4.53 3.54 4.76
CA VAL A 203 4.51 2.77 3.50
C VAL A 203 3.86 3.59 2.40
N ALA A 204 2.70 4.19 2.66
CA ALA A 204 1.93 4.92 1.67
C ALA A 204 2.65 6.14 1.10
N LEU A 205 3.37 6.89 1.95
CA LEU A 205 4.15 8.06 1.58
C LEU A 205 5.65 7.78 1.35
N SER A 206 6.04 6.51 1.15
CA SER A 206 7.41 6.19 0.73
C SER A 206 7.61 6.43 -0.78
N PRO A 207 8.86 6.59 -1.25
CA PRO A 207 9.14 6.82 -2.68
C PRO A 207 8.57 5.75 -3.61
N LEU A 208 8.51 4.47 -3.19
CA LEU A 208 7.89 3.38 -3.95
C LEU A 208 6.44 3.10 -3.53
N GLY A 209 5.89 3.92 -2.65
CA GLY A 209 4.53 3.80 -2.13
C GLY A 209 3.43 4.13 -3.15
N PRO A 210 2.16 3.94 -2.78
CA PRO A 210 1.01 4.11 -3.68
C PRO A 210 0.59 5.56 -3.95
N THR A 211 1.12 6.56 -3.25
CA THR A 211 0.67 7.97 -3.33
C THR A 211 0.66 8.59 -4.72
N GLN A 212 1.34 7.99 -5.67
CA GLN A 212 1.39 8.44 -7.08
C GLN A 212 0.25 7.90 -7.95
N ASN A 213 -0.50 6.95 -7.42
CA ASN A 213 -1.65 6.34 -8.07
C ASN A 213 -2.93 6.73 -7.32
N SER A 214 -4.08 6.41 -7.82
CA SER A 214 -5.37 6.71 -7.18
C SER A 214 -5.59 5.97 -5.84
N ARG A 215 -4.65 5.15 -5.41
CA ARG A 215 -4.71 4.36 -4.19
C ARG A 215 -3.72 4.93 -3.18
N PHE A 216 -4.19 5.36 -2.03
CA PHE A 216 -3.39 6.06 -1.02
C PHE A 216 -3.07 5.21 0.22
N TYR A 217 -3.54 3.96 0.29
CA TYR A 217 -3.26 3.01 1.37
C TYR A 217 -2.72 1.69 0.82
N GLY A 218 -2.15 0.89 1.71
CA GLY A 218 -1.61 -0.43 1.38
C GLY A 218 -0.35 -0.37 0.52
N LEU A 219 -0.21 -1.34 -0.38
CA LEU A 219 0.95 -1.47 -1.25
C LEU A 219 0.64 -1.00 -2.67
N SER A 220 1.61 -0.31 -3.29
CA SER A 220 1.58 -0.09 -4.74
C SER A 220 1.88 -1.39 -5.49
N ASN A 221 1.40 -1.54 -6.73
CA ASN A 221 1.72 -2.71 -7.56
C ASN A 221 3.23 -2.92 -7.71
N LEU A 222 4.01 -1.82 -7.80
CA LEU A 222 5.46 -1.89 -7.85
C LEU A 222 6.04 -2.46 -6.55
N LEU A 223 5.63 -1.92 -5.41
CA LEU A 223 6.12 -2.37 -4.11
C LEU A 223 5.68 -3.81 -3.80
N ALA A 224 4.44 -4.17 -4.12
CA ALA A 224 3.95 -5.54 -4.02
C ALA A 224 4.78 -6.50 -4.87
N THR A 225 5.13 -6.11 -6.12
CA THR A 225 6.01 -6.92 -6.98
C THR A 225 7.40 -7.11 -6.37
N LEU A 226 7.99 -6.06 -5.82
CA LEU A 226 9.29 -6.16 -5.14
C LEU A 226 9.19 -7.02 -3.87
N LEU A 227 8.08 -6.95 -3.16
CA LEU A 227 7.83 -7.75 -1.96
C LEU A 227 7.53 -9.24 -2.26
N LEU A 228 7.52 -9.70 -3.52
CA LEU A 228 7.48 -11.13 -3.84
C LEU A 228 8.81 -11.84 -3.55
N VAL A 229 9.93 -11.14 -3.69
CA VAL A 229 11.27 -11.75 -3.51
C VAL A 229 11.55 -12.17 -2.06
N PRO A 230 11.33 -11.32 -1.03
CA PRO A 230 11.58 -11.67 0.35
C PRO A 230 10.90 -12.96 0.83
N PRO A 231 9.58 -13.17 0.61
CA PRO A 231 8.93 -14.36 1.10
C PRO A 231 9.40 -15.64 0.41
N LEU A 232 9.59 -15.60 -0.91
CA LEU A 232 10.03 -16.77 -1.66
C LEU A 232 11.47 -17.16 -1.29
N ALA A 233 12.39 -16.19 -1.26
CA ALA A 233 13.76 -16.42 -0.85
C ALA A 233 13.85 -16.84 0.64
N GLY A 234 13.10 -16.14 1.51
CA GLY A 234 13.04 -16.44 2.93
C GLY A 234 12.55 -17.85 3.22
N ALA A 235 11.46 -18.26 2.56
CA ALA A 235 10.90 -19.60 2.72
C ALA A 235 11.89 -20.70 2.33
N VAL A 236 12.53 -20.58 1.16
CA VAL A 236 13.54 -21.57 0.69
C VAL A 236 14.75 -21.63 1.62
N LEU A 237 15.29 -20.47 1.99
CA LEU A 237 16.51 -20.41 2.82
C LEU A 237 16.27 -20.95 4.24
N LEU A 238 15.10 -20.71 4.81
CA LEU A 238 14.75 -21.20 6.14
C LEU A 238 14.27 -22.66 6.13
N TRP A 239 13.78 -23.15 4.99
CA TRP A 239 13.36 -24.53 4.83
C TRP A 239 14.44 -25.54 5.23
N CYS A 240 15.69 -25.33 4.79
CA CYS A 240 16.81 -26.24 5.08
C CYS A 240 17.06 -26.47 6.57
N ARG A 241 16.68 -25.51 7.44
CA ARG A 241 16.90 -25.55 8.88
C ARG A 241 15.66 -25.88 9.69
N PHE A 242 14.51 -25.36 9.29
CA PHE A 242 13.28 -25.39 10.08
C PHE A 242 12.12 -26.12 9.37
N GLY A 243 12.35 -26.60 8.14
CA GLY A 243 11.38 -27.39 7.39
C GLY A 243 10.08 -26.65 7.09
N ILE A 244 8.99 -27.41 7.05
CA ILE A 244 7.65 -26.91 6.68
C ILE A 244 7.16 -25.77 7.56
N TRP A 245 7.55 -25.73 8.82
CA TRP A 245 7.10 -24.69 9.74
C TRP A 245 7.62 -23.30 9.37
N ALA A 246 8.88 -23.20 8.93
CA ALA A 246 9.41 -21.93 8.43
C ALA A 246 8.75 -21.53 7.13
N PHE A 247 8.55 -22.50 6.23
CA PHE A 247 7.88 -22.25 4.96
C PHE A 247 6.47 -21.69 5.16
N THR A 248 5.64 -22.38 5.95
CA THR A 248 4.27 -21.93 6.24
C THR A 248 4.25 -20.61 7.02
N GLY A 249 5.19 -20.41 7.95
CA GLY A 249 5.30 -19.16 8.71
C GLY A 249 5.60 -17.96 7.81
N VAL A 250 6.57 -18.08 6.90
CA VAL A 250 6.92 -17.01 5.94
C VAL A 250 5.79 -16.79 4.94
N ALA A 251 5.17 -17.87 4.44
CA ALA A 251 4.03 -17.76 3.52
C ALA A 251 2.85 -17.03 4.18
N SER A 252 2.49 -17.42 5.41
CA SER A 252 1.42 -16.76 6.17
C SER A 252 1.73 -15.28 6.43
N LEU A 253 2.96 -14.98 6.88
CA LEU A 253 3.41 -13.60 7.10
C LEU A 253 3.26 -12.77 5.82
N SER A 254 3.70 -13.30 4.67
CA SER A 254 3.63 -12.56 3.41
C SER A 254 2.19 -12.34 2.94
N LEU A 255 1.31 -13.34 3.07
CA LEU A 255 -0.10 -13.22 2.69
C LEU A 255 -0.83 -12.19 3.56
N VAL A 256 -0.54 -12.16 4.87
CA VAL A 256 -1.08 -11.13 5.76
C VAL A 256 -0.54 -9.75 5.39
N THR A 257 0.77 -9.63 5.15
CA THR A 257 1.41 -8.34 4.83
C THR A 257 0.91 -7.76 3.51
N VAL A 258 0.75 -8.59 2.47
CA VAL A 258 0.38 -8.13 1.13
C VAL A 258 -1.14 -8.11 0.93
N GLY A 259 -1.81 -9.19 1.32
CA GLY A 259 -3.23 -9.39 1.03
C GLY A 259 -4.18 -8.95 2.13
N GLY A 260 -3.69 -8.72 3.35
CA GLY A 260 -4.53 -8.27 4.46
C GLY A 260 -5.16 -6.91 4.15
N SER A 261 -6.49 -6.81 4.20
CA SER A 261 -7.22 -5.60 3.84
C SER A 261 -6.90 -4.42 4.77
N SER A 262 -6.55 -4.70 6.04
CA SER A 262 -6.05 -3.69 6.98
C SER A 262 -4.56 -3.33 6.78
N PHE A 263 -3.86 -3.99 5.87
CA PHE A 263 -2.42 -3.80 5.63
C PHE A 263 -2.14 -3.49 4.16
N GLY A 264 -1.59 -4.46 3.41
CA GLY A 264 -1.22 -4.26 2.01
C GLY A 264 -2.42 -4.08 1.08
N ALA A 265 -3.55 -4.68 1.43
CA ALA A 265 -4.83 -4.63 0.71
C ALA A 265 -4.69 -4.94 -0.80
N ASP A 266 -3.68 -5.74 -1.16
CA ASP A 266 -3.43 -6.16 -2.55
C ASP A 266 -3.88 -7.61 -2.75
N GLY A 267 -5.16 -7.79 -3.10
CA GLY A 267 -5.74 -9.10 -3.38
C GLY A 267 -5.07 -9.79 -4.57
N GLY A 268 -4.69 -9.05 -5.61
CA GLY A 268 -3.97 -9.57 -6.76
C GLY A 268 -2.59 -10.11 -6.38
N GLY A 269 -1.82 -9.32 -5.61
CA GLY A 269 -0.53 -9.73 -5.06
C GLY A 269 -0.64 -10.96 -4.15
N ALA A 270 -1.69 -11.06 -3.35
CA ALA A 270 -1.93 -12.22 -2.50
C ALA A 270 -2.19 -13.50 -3.32
N ILE A 271 -2.97 -13.42 -4.39
CA ILE A 271 -3.21 -14.56 -5.31
C ILE A 271 -1.89 -15.00 -5.96
N VAL A 272 -1.09 -14.04 -6.45
CA VAL A 272 0.22 -14.33 -7.05
C VAL A 272 1.14 -15.02 -6.04
N LEU A 273 1.21 -14.51 -4.80
CA LEU A 273 1.97 -15.15 -3.71
C LEU A 273 1.48 -16.56 -3.41
N LEU A 274 0.17 -16.77 -3.30
CA LEU A 274 -0.39 -18.08 -3.03
C LEU A 274 0.00 -19.08 -4.12
N VAL A 275 -0.15 -18.71 -5.39
CA VAL A 275 0.25 -19.55 -6.52
C VAL A 275 1.76 -19.82 -6.50
N ALA A 276 2.58 -18.79 -6.27
CA ALA A 276 4.03 -18.94 -6.20
C ALA A 276 4.46 -19.89 -5.06
N PHE A 277 3.84 -19.81 -3.89
CA PHE A 277 4.10 -20.74 -2.80
C PHE A 277 3.63 -22.17 -3.09
N LEU A 278 2.50 -22.35 -3.76
CA LEU A 278 2.04 -23.67 -4.17
C LEU A 278 3.00 -24.31 -5.19
N VAL A 279 3.48 -23.52 -6.17
CA VAL A 279 4.48 -24.00 -7.13
C VAL A 279 5.80 -24.32 -6.42
N LEU A 280 6.28 -23.44 -5.55
CA LEU A 280 7.51 -23.66 -4.79
C LEU A 280 7.41 -24.91 -3.90
N ALA A 281 6.28 -25.09 -3.22
CA ALA A 281 6.02 -26.27 -2.42
C ALA A 281 5.96 -27.55 -3.27
N ALA A 282 5.37 -27.50 -4.47
CA ALA A 282 5.35 -28.62 -5.39
C ALA A 282 6.76 -29.03 -5.86
N LEU A 283 7.63 -28.04 -6.10
CA LEU A 283 9.01 -28.28 -6.52
C LEU A 283 9.89 -28.86 -5.39
N GLU A 284 9.73 -28.35 -4.17
CA GLU A 284 10.58 -28.70 -3.02
C GLU A 284 10.10 -29.98 -2.27
N LEU A 285 8.76 -30.17 -2.17
CA LEU A 285 8.16 -31.24 -1.36
C LEU A 285 7.67 -32.43 -2.18
N GLY A 286 7.50 -32.26 -3.49
CA GLY A 286 6.70 -33.16 -4.30
C GLY A 286 5.20 -33.09 -3.95
N PHE A 287 4.35 -33.70 -4.78
CA PHE A 287 2.92 -33.77 -4.53
C PHE A 287 2.61 -34.86 -3.48
N ASP A 288 2.67 -34.51 -2.22
CA ASP A 288 2.34 -35.40 -1.12
C ASP A 288 1.28 -34.80 -0.17
N ARG A 289 0.91 -35.58 0.87
CA ARG A 289 -0.06 -35.16 1.89
C ARG A 289 0.38 -33.87 2.63
N ARG A 290 1.68 -33.63 2.75
CA ARG A 290 2.22 -32.45 3.45
C ARG A 290 1.97 -31.18 2.66
N LEU A 291 2.08 -31.25 1.32
CA LEU A 291 1.74 -30.16 0.43
C LEU A 291 0.24 -29.79 0.55
N ALA A 292 -0.64 -30.80 0.58
CA ALA A 292 -2.08 -30.59 0.75
C ALA A 292 -2.40 -29.89 2.09
N ILE A 293 -1.76 -30.34 3.18
CA ILE A 293 -1.94 -29.71 4.52
C ILE A 293 -1.38 -28.28 4.53
N GLY A 294 -0.18 -28.06 3.97
CA GLY A 294 0.42 -26.74 3.87
C GLY A 294 -0.41 -25.77 3.03
N GLY A 295 -0.87 -26.22 1.87
CA GLY A 295 -1.76 -25.45 1.00
C GLY A 295 -3.09 -25.09 1.67
N ALA A 296 -3.71 -26.03 2.38
CA ALA A 296 -4.92 -25.78 3.14
C ALA A 296 -4.71 -24.75 4.26
N ALA A 297 -3.59 -24.85 5.00
CA ALA A 297 -3.25 -23.88 6.04
C ALA A 297 -3.06 -22.47 5.46
N ILE A 298 -2.35 -22.33 4.35
CA ILE A 298 -2.16 -21.06 3.65
C ILE A 298 -3.49 -20.50 3.16
N ALA A 299 -4.36 -21.33 2.58
CA ALA A 299 -5.69 -20.91 2.13
C ALA A 299 -6.56 -20.42 3.28
N VAL A 300 -6.51 -21.08 4.46
CA VAL A 300 -7.23 -20.61 5.66
C VAL A 300 -6.70 -19.26 6.13
N VAL A 301 -5.36 -19.06 6.18
CA VAL A 301 -4.77 -17.77 6.57
C VAL A 301 -5.19 -16.67 5.60
N LEU A 302 -5.19 -16.95 4.30
CA LEU A 302 -5.66 -15.98 3.29
C LEU A 302 -7.15 -15.66 3.48
N ALA A 303 -8.00 -16.66 3.66
CA ALA A 303 -9.43 -16.47 3.89
C ALA A 303 -9.70 -15.63 5.15
N VAL A 304 -8.97 -15.90 6.25
CA VAL A 304 -9.08 -15.10 7.47
C VAL A 304 -8.58 -13.67 7.24
N ALA A 305 -7.46 -13.47 6.55
CA ALA A 305 -6.91 -12.14 6.25
C ALA A 305 -7.87 -11.31 5.39
N LEU A 306 -8.57 -11.94 4.44
CA LEU A 306 -9.61 -11.28 3.62
C LEU A 306 -10.89 -11.01 4.44
N ALA A 307 -11.28 -11.91 5.33
CA ALA A 307 -12.52 -11.78 6.11
C ALA A 307 -12.43 -10.76 7.27
N VAL A 308 -11.25 -10.62 7.89
CA VAL A 308 -11.05 -9.73 9.05
C VAL A 308 -10.97 -8.26 8.66
N GLY A 309 -10.75 -7.97 7.40
CA GLY A 309 -10.36 -6.64 6.97
C GLY A 309 -11.44 -5.74 6.38
N GLY A 310 -12.70 -6.09 6.41
CA GLY A 310 -13.77 -5.27 5.81
C GLY A 310 -13.71 -5.23 4.27
N SER A 311 -14.62 -4.51 3.65
CA SER A 311 -14.84 -4.50 2.20
C SER A 311 -13.55 -4.18 1.41
N SER A 312 -13.03 -5.17 0.72
CA SER A 312 -12.10 -4.98 -0.39
C SER A 312 -12.86 -5.30 -1.69
N HIS A 313 -12.47 -4.71 -2.81
CA HIS A 313 -13.09 -5.02 -4.11
C HIS A 313 -13.20 -6.54 -4.38
N VAL A 314 -12.25 -7.34 -3.85
CA VAL A 314 -12.29 -8.81 -3.96
C VAL A 314 -13.38 -9.42 -3.07
N THR A 315 -13.64 -8.85 -1.89
CA THR A 315 -14.70 -9.33 -0.98
C THR A 315 -16.06 -8.98 -1.57
N ASP A 316 -16.22 -7.76 -2.08
CA ASP A 316 -17.45 -7.29 -2.73
C ASP A 316 -17.76 -8.13 -3.98
N ALA A 317 -16.74 -8.38 -4.82
CA ALA A 317 -16.87 -9.25 -6.01
C ALA A 317 -17.20 -10.72 -5.66
N LEU A 318 -16.76 -11.22 -4.49
CA LEU A 318 -17.11 -12.56 -4.02
C LEU A 318 -18.54 -12.64 -3.46
N GLU A 319 -19.05 -11.56 -2.85
CA GLU A 319 -20.42 -11.46 -2.37
C GLU A 319 -21.42 -11.36 -3.52
N ASP A 320 -21.05 -10.68 -4.60
CA ASP A 320 -21.85 -10.57 -5.84
C ASP A 320 -21.88 -11.87 -6.68
N GLY A 321 -21.09 -12.87 -6.27
CA GLY A 321 -21.05 -14.19 -6.92
C GLY A 321 -20.29 -14.22 -8.26
N PRO A 322 -20.37 -15.33 -9.00
CA PRO A 322 -19.57 -15.51 -10.23
C PRO A 322 -19.89 -14.52 -11.37
N VAL A 323 -21.00 -13.83 -11.30
CA VAL A 323 -21.41 -12.82 -12.31
C VAL A 323 -20.69 -11.50 -12.03
N GLY A 324 -20.60 -11.04 -10.77
CA GLY A 324 -19.86 -9.85 -10.39
C GLY A 324 -18.36 -9.95 -10.68
N LEU A 325 -17.77 -11.14 -10.43
CA LEU A 325 -16.36 -11.42 -10.76
C LEU A 325 -16.05 -11.30 -12.26
N ALA A 326 -17.00 -11.56 -13.14
CA ALA A 326 -16.82 -11.48 -14.59
C ALA A 326 -16.95 -10.05 -15.12
N GLU A 327 -17.73 -9.19 -14.46
CA GLU A 327 -17.88 -7.78 -14.84
C GLU A 327 -16.69 -6.91 -14.41
N ASP A 328 -16.07 -7.21 -13.26
CA ASP A 328 -14.89 -6.48 -12.79
C ASP A 328 -13.56 -6.86 -13.48
N LEU A 329 -13.55 -8.01 -14.18
CA LEU A 329 -12.36 -8.49 -14.91
C LEU A 329 -12.37 -8.15 -16.41
N GLY A 330 -13.44 -7.55 -16.93
CA GLY A 330 -13.61 -7.12 -18.33
C GLY A 330 -13.33 -5.65 -18.52
#